data_c62d096c2a1dc7369426e04e723b61ea
#
_entry.id   c62d096c2a1dc7369426e04e723b61ea
#
_cell.length_a   1.000
_cell.length_b   1.000
_cell.length_c   1.000
_cell.angle_alpha   90.00
_cell.angle_beta   90.00
_cell.angle_gamma   90.00
#
_symmetry.space_group_name_H-M   'P 1'
#
loop_
_entity.id
_entity.type
_entity.pdbx_description
1 polymer ?
#
loop_
_entity_poly.entity_id
_entity_poly.type
_entity_poly.pdbx_seq_one_letter_code
_entity_poly.pdbx_strand_id
1 'polypeptide(L)'
;GAFGPDLEAQLKPHGLTMRHYPQSFQFSTLGGWIATRAGGHYATLATHIDDMVQSTRTVTPAGILQTRRLPASGAGPAPDRLIIGSEGTCGVITEAWMRLQTRPRFRAAASITFSSMVKAVACVRALAQSGLHPTNCRLLDADEVANFRIGDCRSPTLMLGFESADHVVRHSMLRALEIVAEHGGVYDETAGGGDDGSATGARSGAAGEWRDTFIRMPYLRDPMLGRGAILDTFETAVTWDKFDAFYAGVKDGIHSAIRRATGSPGMVSCRFTHVYADGAAPYFTFAALGSAKADLDQSLHAWCEIKRAANELVISLGGTSTHHHAVGRD
;
A
#
# COMPACT_ATOMS: atom_id res chain seq x y z
N GLY A 1 6.58 -10.38 20.86
CA GLY A 1 6.54 -9.14 20.15
C GLY A 1 5.22 -8.39 20.38
N ALA A 2 5.27 -7.07 20.27
CA ALA A 2 4.09 -6.23 20.43
C ALA A 2 3.29 -6.21 19.12
N PHE A 3 2.03 -6.65 19.16
CA PHE A 3 1.11 -6.62 18.04
C PHE A 3 0.54 -5.23 17.81
N GLY A 4 0.14 -4.94 16.58
CA GLY A 4 -0.42 -3.64 16.19
C GLY A 4 -1.60 -3.19 17.04
N PRO A 5 -2.66 -4.01 17.22
CA PRO A 5 -3.80 -3.66 18.08
C PRO A 5 -3.42 -3.30 19.52
N ASP A 6 -2.48 -4.05 20.11
CA ASP A 6 -2.03 -3.83 21.50
C ASP A 6 -1.27 -2.50 21.64
N LEU A 7 -0.43 -2.16 20.65
CA LEU A 7 0.27 -0.88 20.60
C LEU A 7 -0.72 0.30 20.49
N GLU A 8 -1.65 0.24 19.57
CA GLU A 8 -2.66 1.30 19.39
C GLU A 8 -3.60 1.42 20.60
N ALA A 9 -3.94 0.31 21.27
CA ALA A 9 -4.74 0.33 22.50
C ALA A 9 -4.03 1.05 23.64
N GLN A 10 -2.71 0.86 23.79
CA GLN A 10 -1.89 1.56 24.79
C GLN A 10 -1.75 3.07 24.47
N LEU A 11 -1.64 3.44 23.20
CA LEU A 11 -1.45 4.84 22.79
C LEU A 11 -2.74 5.67 22.82
N LYS A 12 -3.88 5.03 22.58
CA LYS A 12 -5.19 5.69 22.47
C LYS A 12 -5.58 6.54 23.68
N PRO A 13 -5.40 6.11 24.95
CA PRO A 13 -5.72 6.92 26.12
C PRO A 13 -4.92 8.23 26.21
N HIS A 14 -3.74 8.27 25.58
CA HIS A 14 -2.86 9.42 25.50
C HIS A 14 -3.14 10.34 24.30
N GLY A 15 -4.16 10.05 23.50
CA GLY A 15 -4.44 10.78 22.26
C GLY A 15 -3.40 10.59 21.16
N LEU A 16 -2.58 9.54 21.25
CA LEU A 16 -1.47 9.24 20.35
C LEU A 16 -1.78 8.04 19.47
N THR A 17 -1.03 7.92 18.38
CA THR A 17 -1.05 6.79 17.43
C THR A 17 0.33 6.62 16.80
N MET A 18 0.68 5.40 16.45
CA MET A 18 1.81 5.15 15.55
C MET A 18 1.48 5.56 14.11
N ARG A 19 0.21 5.56 13.75
CA ARG A 19 -0.26 5.83 12.39
C ARG A 19 0.37 4.92 11.34
N HIS A 20 0.66 3.69 11.73
CA HIS A 20 1.21 2.66 10.86
C HIS A 20 0.29 1.44 10.87
N TYR A 21 -0.44 1.24 9.77
CA TYR A 21 -1.43 0.17 9.62
C TYR A 21 -1.13 -0.64 8.36
N PRO A 22 -0.17 -1.57 8.40
CA PRO A 22 0.00 -2.53 7.30
C PRO A 22 -1.24 -3.42 7.19
N GLN A 23 -1.47 -4.05 6.05
CA GLN A 23 -2.62 -4.93 5.85
C GLN A 23 -2.64 -6.11 6.86
N SER A 24 -1.47 -6.54 7.30
CA SER A 24 -1.27 -7.55 8.32
C SER A 24 -1.34 -7.05 9.77
N PHE A 25 -1.80 -5.81 10.00
CA PHE A 25 -1.76 -5.11 11.29
C PHE A 25 -2.20 -5.96 12.49
N GLN A 26 -3.27 -6.76 12.31
CA GLN A 26 -3.81 -7.59 13.39
C GLN A 26 -2.95 -8.82 13.73
N PHE A 27 -2.10 -9.25 12.79
CA PHE A 27 -1.37 -10.51 12.84
C PHE A 27 0.15 -10.34 12.88
N SER A 28 0.64 -9.11 12.85
CA SER A 28 2.05 -8.81 12.76
C SER A 28 2.54 -7.92 13.91
N THR A 29 3.82 -7.97 14.16
CA THR A 29 4.46 -7.32 15.31
C THR A 29 5.33 -6.14 14.87
N LEU A 30 5.56 -5.19 15.78
CA LEU A 30 6.44 -4.04 15.55
C LEU A 30 7.83 -4.45 15.07
N GLY A 31 8.45 -5.44 15.71
CA GLY A 31 9.77 -5.93 15.30
C GLY A 31 9.76 -6.54 13.90
N GLY A 32 8.68 -7.23 13.54
CA GLY A 32 8.45 -7.74 12.18
C GLY A 32 8.33 -6.61 11.17
N TRP A 33 7.56 -5.56 11.45
CA TRP A 33 7.45 -4.39 10.55
C TRP A 33 8.79 -3.73 10.30
N ILE A 34 9.60 -3.55 11.36
CA ILE A 34 10.94 -2.96 11.24
C ILE A 34 11.85 -3.87 10.41
N ALA A 35 11.85 -5.17 10.69
CA ALA A 35 12.67 -6.15 9.98
C ALA A 35 12.35 -6.23 8.48
N THR A 36 11.10 -6.01 8.08
CA THR A 36 10.66 -6.11 6.68
C THR A 36 10.51 -4.76 5.97
N ARG A 37 10.79 -3.63 6.62
CA ARG A 37 10.48 -2.28 6.11
C ARG A 37 9.02 -2.12 5.69
N ALA A 38 8.11 -2.66 6.48
CA ALA A 38 6.69 -2.69 6.15
C ALA A 38 6.13 -1.31 5.81
N GLY A 39 5.34 -1.24 4.74
CA GLY A 39 4.52 -0.09 4.39
C GLY A 39 3.20 -0.07 5.15
N GLY A 40 2.74 1.13 5.51
CA GLY A 40 1.45 1.34 6.15
C GLY A 40 0.33 1.65 5.15
N HIS A 41 -0.83 2.04 5.69
CA HIS A 41 -2.01 2.38 4.89
C HIS A 41 -1.91 3.78 4.26
N TYR A 42 -1.08 4.68 4.79
CA TYR A 42 -0.99 6.08 4.35
C TYR A 42 -0.17 6.22 3.08
N ALA A 43 -0.67 7.02 2.15
CA ALA A 43 -0.18 7.09 0.77
C ALA A 43 1.02 8.03 0.59
N THR A 44 1.19 9.02 1.50
CA THR A 44 2.27 10.01 1.43
C THR A 44 2.90 10.25 2.81
N LEU A 45 4.04 10.94 2.84
CA LEU A 45 4.87 11.19 4.03
C LEU A 45 5.30 9.88 4.69
N ALA A 46 5.12 9.70 5.99
CA ALA A 46 5.52 8.52 6.73
C ALA A 46 4.85 7.23 6.20
N THR A 47 5.33 6.70 5.09
CA THR A 47 4.76 5.56 4.38
C THR A 47 5.33 4.23 4.85
N HIS A 48 6.61 4.19 5.17
CA HIS A 48 7.30 3.01 5.68
C HIS A 48 7.61 3.15 7.17
N ILE A 49 7.76 2.01 7.83
CA ILE A 49 8.07 1.96 9.27
C ILE A 49 9.38 2.68 9.61
N ASP A 50 10.33 2.74 8.69
CA ASP A 50 11.62 3.39 8.88
C ASP A 50 11.51 4.92 9.05
N ASP A 51 10.45 5.56 8.54
CA ASP A 51 10.15 6.97 8.82
C ASP A 51 9.79 7.21 10.29
N MET A 52 9.31 6.18 10.96
CA MET A 52 8.83 6.22 12.35
C MET A 52 9.85 5.70 13.35
N VAL A 53 10.82 4.89 12.93
CA VAL A 53 11.86 4.37 13.81
C VAL A 53 12.83 5.49 14.18
N GLN A 54 13.02 5.69 15.48
CA GLN A 54 14.04 6.59 16.01
C GLN A 54 15.32 5.83 16.37
N SER A 55 15.19 4.65 16.96
CA SER A 55 16.31 3.82 17.38
C SER A 55 15.85 2.38 17.61
N THR A 56 16.78 1.43 17.52
CA THR A 56 16.53 0.01 17.78
C THR A 56 17.55 -0.58 18.75
N ARG A 57 17.14 -1.63 19.46
CA ARG A 57 18.03 -2.53 20.19
C ARG A 57 17.89 -3.93 19.62
N THR A 58 19.00 -4.47 19.14
CA THR A 58 19.02 -5.75 18.41
C THR A 58 20.09 -6.65 19.02
N VAL A 59 19.72 -7.89 19.31
CA VAL A 59 20.65 -8.94 19.70
C VAL A 59 21.19 -9.59 18.44
N THR A 60 22.49 -9.49 18.24
CA THR A 60 23.21 -10.05 17.08
C THR A 60 24.19 -11.13 17.53
N PRO A 61 24.71 -11.98 16.63
CA PRO A 61 25.75 -12.96 16.98
C PRO A 61 27.02 -12.35 17.58
N ALA A 62 27.32 -11.08 17.26
CA ALA A 62 28.48 -10.36 17.77
C ALA A 62 28.23 -9.59 19.10
N GLY A 63 26.99 -9.58 19.59
CA GLY A 63 26.58 -8.86 20.79
C GLY A 63 25.36 -7.98 20.59
N ILE A 64 25.15 -7.05 21.52
CA ILE A 64 23.99 -6.14 21.45
C ILE A 64 24.36 -4.90 20.66
N LEU A 65 23.61 -4.65 19.57
CA LEU A 65 23.63 -3.41 18.82
C LEU A 65 22.47 -2.52 19.30
N GLN A 66 22.79 -1.37 19.87
CA GLN A 66 21.81 -0.37 20.26
C GLN A 66 22.15 0.96 19.58
N THR A 67 21.23 1.47 18.77
CA THR A 67 21.40 2.76 18.11
C THR A 67 21.00 3.91 19.03
N ARG A 68 21.46 5.14 18.71
CA ARG A 68 21.21 6.29 19.57
C ARG A 68 19.83 6.90 19.31
N ARG A 69 19.17 7.34 20.37
CA ARG A 69 17.92 8.12 20.28
C ARG A 69 18.24 9.58 19.98
N LEU A 70 18.28 9.93 18.70
CA LEU A 70 18.60 11.28 18.23
C LEU A 70 17.53 11.73 17.22
N PRO A 71 17.19 13.04 17.16
CA PRO A 71 16.25 13.54 16.15
C PRO A 71 16.83 13.40 14.74
N ALA A 72 18.12 13.65 14.59
CA ALA A 72 18.89 13.46 13.37
C ALA A 72 20.39 13.41 13.72
N SER A 73 21.20 12.80 12.84
CA SER A 73 22.66 12.80 13.00
C SER A 73 23.32 12.77 11.63
N GLY A 74 24.35 13.63 11.44
CA GLY A 74 25.26 13.59 10.29
C GLY A 74 26.56 12.85 10.57
N ALA A 75 26.66 12.11 11.69
CA ALA A 75 27.88 11.42 12.13
C ALA A 75 28.02 10.04 11.47
N GLY A 76 28.23 10.01 10.16
CA GLY A 76 28.46 8.79 9.39
C GLY A 76 27.16 8.02 9.03
N PRO A 77 27.30 6.77 8.56
CA PRO A 77 26.16 5.91 8.24
C PRO A 77 25.27 5.66 9.45
N ALA A 78 23.94 5.63 9.24
CA ALA A 78 22.97 5.36 10.28
C ALA A 78 22.89 3.85 10.57
N PRO A 79 23.33 3.34 11.75
CA PRO A 79 23.38 1.91 12.03
C PRO A 79 22.00 1.22 12.09
N ASP A 80 20.95 1.97 12.43
CA ASP A 80 19.57 1.49 12.41
C ASP A 80 19.14 1.08 10.98
N ARG A 81 19.68 1.71 9.94
CA ARG A 81 19.42 1.35 8.52
C ARG A 81 19.97 -0.02 8.12
N LEU A 82 20.89 -0.61 8.90
CA LEU A 82 21.35 -1.99 8.71
C LEU A 82 20.33 -3.00 9.26
N ILE A 83 19.57 -2.61 10.27
CA ILE A 83 18.59 -3.48 10.94
C ILE A 83 17.21 -3.37 10.26
N ILE A 84 16.82 -2.16 9.86
CA ILE A 84 15.56 -1.91 9.17
C ILE A 84 15.62 -2.55 7.79
N GLY A 85 14.74 -3.51 7.52
CA GLY A 85 14.72 -4.26 6.26
C GLY A 85 15.70 -5.43 6.20
N SER A 86 16.34 -5.79 7.33
CA SER A 86 17.27 -6.94 7.39
C SER A 86 16.59 -8.31 7.33
N GLU A 87 15.28 -8.38 7.46
CA GLU A 87 14.48 -9.61 7.47
C GLU A 87 14.99 -10.64 8.50
N GLY A 88 15.60 -10.17 9.59
CA GLY A 88 16.15 -11.01 10.65
C GLY A 88 17.56 -11.56 10.37
N THR A 89 18.18 -11.24 9.23
CA THR A 89 19.53 -11.75 8.88
C THR A 89 20.62 -11.18 9.78
N CYS A 90 20.41 -10.01 10.36
CA CYS A 90 21.40 -9.36 11.26
C CYS A 90 21.20 -9.71 12.73
N GLY A 91 20.02 -10.20 13.14
CA GLY A 91 19.71 -10.51 14.54
C GLY A 91 18.24 -10.33 14.89
N VAL A 92 17.93 -10.35 16.19
CA VAL A 92 16.58 -10.24 16.74
C VAL A 92 16.37 -8.86 17.36
N ILE A 93 15.40 -8.11 16.84
CA ILE A 93 15.00 -6.80 17.38
C ILE A 93 14.22 -7.03 18.67
N THR A 94 14.74 -6.53 19.79
CA THR A 94 14.14 -6.69 21.12
C THR A 94 13.42 -5.45 21.61
N GLU A 95 13.88 -4.27 21.20
CA GLU A 95 13.28 -2.98 21.56
C GLU A 95 13.38 -2.00 20.39
N ALA A 96 12.42 -1.09 20.31
CA ALA A 96 12.45 0.03 19.37
C ALA A 96 11.85 1.30 20.00
N TRP A 97 12.42 2.44 19.67
CA TRP A 97 11.86 3.75 19.98
C TRP A 97 11.22 4.32 18.73
N MET A 98 9.92 4.64 18.84
CA MET A 98 9.11 5.02 17.71
C MET A 98 8.66 6.48 17.82
N ARG A 99 8.63 7.19 16.69
CA ARG A 99 8.01 8.50 16.61
C ARG A 99 6.50 8.32 16.55
N LEU A 100 5.81 8.98 17.46
CA LEU A 100 4.35 8.94 17.55
C LEU A 100 3.75 10.22 16.97
N GLN A 101 2.47 10.15 16.62
CA GLN A 101 1.69 11.26 16.12
C GLN A 101 0.45 11.47 17.00
N THR A 102 -0.04 12.71 17.08
CA THR A 102 -1.34 13.00 17.67
C THR A 102 -2.43 12.41 16.79
N ARG A 103 -3.46 11.81 17.40
CA ARG A 103 -4.60 11.27 16.65
C ARG A 103 -5.35 12.37 15.90
N PRO A 104 -5.60 12.19 14.60
CA PRO A 104 -6.29 13.20 13.82
C PRO A 104 -7.75 13.38 14.27
N ARG A 105 -8.16 14.65 14.37
CA ARG A 105 -9.52 15.06 14.69
C ARG A 105 -10.28 15.56 13.46
N PHE A 106 -9.58 16.18 12.53
CA PHE A 106 -10.14 16.70 11.28
C PHE A 106 -9.86 15.74 10.13
N ARG A 107 -10.86 15.47 9.31
CA ARG A 107 -10.74 14.56 8.16
C ARG A 107 -11.61 15.05 7.02
N ALA A 108 -11.12 14.87 5.80
CA ALA A 108 -11.89 15.02 4.58
C ALA A 108 -11.54 13.86 3.63
N ALA A 109 -12.52 13.35 2.91
CA ALA A 109 -12.34 12.28 1.93
C ALA A 109 -13.20 12.53 0.71
N ALA A 110 -12.72 12.08 -0.46
CA ALA A 110 -13.43 12.11 -1.72
C ALA A 110 -13.17 10.83 -2.50
N SER A 111 -14.17 10.40 -3.26
CA SER A 111 -14.04 9.34 -4.26
C SER A 111 -14.18 9.98 -5.64
N ILE A 112 -13.20 9.72 -6.51
CA ILE A 112 -13.10 10.36 -7.81
C ILE A 112 -13.02 9.29 -8.89
N THR A 113 -13.84 9.40 -9.94
CA THR A 113 -13.80 8.51 -11.11
C THR A 113 -13.17 9.22 -12.30
N PHE A 114 -12.48 8.44 -13.15
CA PHE A 114 -11.84 8.94 -14.36
C PHE A 114 -12.28 8.13 -15.59
N SER A 115 -12.35 8.80 -16.74
CA SER A 115 -12.70 8.14 -18.01
C SER A 115 -11.58 7.23 -18.55
N SER A 116 -10.35 7.32 -18.03
CA SER A 116 -9.23 6.45 -18.41
C SER A 116 -8.14 6.42 -17.33
N MET A 117 -7.36 5.33 -17.32
CA MET A 117 -6.21 5.19 -16.42
C MET A 117 -5.15 6.27 -16.66
N VAL A 118 -4.92 6.68 -17.91
CA VAL A 118 -3.95 7.73 -18.24
C VAL A 118 -4.28 9.05 -17.54
N LYS A 119 -5.55 9.48 -17.58
CA LYS A 119 -5.99 10.70 -16.87
C LYS A 119 -5.85 10.55 -15.36
N ALA A 120 -6.22 9.40 -14.84
CA ALA A 120 -6.13 9.12 -13.42
C ALA A 120 -4.67 9.17 -12.92
N VAL A 121 -3.75 8.57 -13.66
CA VAL A 121 -2.29 8.59 -13.35
C VAL A 121 -1.73 9.99 -13.42
N ALA A 122 -2.08 10.78 -14.45
CA ALA A 122 -1.65 12.16 -14.56
C ALA A 122 -2.13 13.02 -13.37
N CYS A 123 -3.37 12.83 -12.94
CA CYS A 123 -3.92 13.48 -11.75
C CYS A 123 -3.17 13.08 -10.47
N VAL A 124 -2.95 11.80 -10.25
CA VAL A 124 -2.23 11.29 -9.07
C VAL A 124 -0.80 11.82 -9.02
N ARG A 125 -0.11 11.86 -10.17
CA ARG A 125 1.22 12.49 -10.26
C ARG A 125 1.18 13.97 -9.88
N ALA A 126 0.21 14.74 -10.41
CA ALA A 126 0.05 16.15 -10.07
C ALA A 126 -0.22 16.35 -8.57
N LEU A 127 -1.08 15.53 -7.97
CA LEU A 127 -1.35 15.53 -6.52
C LEU A 127 -0.10 15.20 -5.71
N ALA A 128 0.67 14.19 -6.10
CA ALA A 128 1.90 13.80 -5.41
C ALA A 128 2.98 14.91 -5.47
N GLN A 129 3.02 15.69 -6.56
CA GLN A 129 3.97 16.78 -6.78
C GLN A 129 3.47 18.13 -6.25
N SER A 130 2.21 18.24 -5.81
CA SER A 130 1.59 19.50 -5.38
C SER A 130 2.07 20.03 -4.03
N GLY A 131 2.71 19.19 -3.21
CA GLY A 131 3.04 19.52 -1.81
C GLY A 131 1.85 19.45 -0.85
N LEU A 132 0.66 19.03 -1.28
CA LEU A 132 -0.53 18.88 -0.43
C LEU A 132 -0.44 17.71 0.54
N HIS A 133 0.33 16.68 0.20
CA HIS A 133 0.53 15.48 1.01
C HIS A 133 -0.76 14.80 1.50
N PRO A 134 -1.65 14.35 0.60
CA PRO A 134 -2.86 13.65 1.01
C PRO A 134 -2.51 12.39 1.82
N THR A 135 -3.25 12.14 2.88
CA THR A 135 -3.06 10.96 3.74
C THR A 135 -3.49 9.68 3.03
N ASN A 136 -4.47 9.77 2.15
CA ASN A 136 -4.89 8.71 1.24
C ASN A 136 -4.88 9.26 -0.19
N CYS A 137 -4.19 8.57 -1.10
CA CYS A 137 -4.14 8.86 -2.53
C CYS A 137 -4.02 7.52 -3.27
N ARG A 138 -5.10 6.73 -3.21
CA ARG A 138 -5.11 5.36 -3.70
C ARG A 138 -5.90 5.26 -4.99
N LEU A 139 -5.20 5.03 -6.07
CA LEU A 139 -5.79 4.80 -7.38
C LEU A 139 -6.04 3.30 -7.57
N LEU A 140 -7.26 2.96 -7.97
CA LEU A 140 -7.69 1.63 -8.38
C LEU A 140 -7.90 1.63 -9.90
N ASP A 141 -7.37 0.66 -10.62
CA ASP A 141 -7.69 0.51 -12.04
C ASP A 141 -9.12 -0.07 -12.22
N ALA A 142 -9.61 -0.11 -13.45
CA ALA A 142 -10.96 -0.57 -13.77
C ALA A 142 -11.18 -2.03 -13.35
N ASP A 143 -10.16 -2.88 -13.48
CA ASP A 143 -10.25 -4.29 -13.09
C ASP A 143 -10.31 -4.44 -11.56
N GLU A 144 -9.54 -3.65 -10.81
CA GLU A 144 -9.59 -3.65 -9.35
C GLU A 144 -10.97 -3.15 -8.86
N VAL A 145 -11.49 -2.09 -9.45
CA VAL A 145 -12.83 -1.55 -9.16
C VAL A 145 -13.92 -2.59 -9.43
N ALA A 146 -13.85 -3.29 -10.56
CA ALA A 146 -14.80 -4.34 -10.92
C ALA A 146 -14.72 -5.54 -9.98
N ASN A 147 -13.51 -5.99 -9.64
CA ASN A 147 -13.27 -7.15 -8.78
C ASN A 147 -13.82 -6.96 -7.37
N PHE A 148 -13.68 -5.76 -6.83
CA PHE A 148 -14.14 -5.44 -5.47
C PHE A 148 -15.50 -4.72 -5.43
N ARG A 149 -16.16 -4.54 -6.57
CA ARG A 149 -17.47 -3.90 -6.71
C ARG A 149 -17.51 -2.50 -6.09
N ILE A 150 -16.50 -1.68 -6.40
CA ILE A 150 -16.39 -0.33 -5.91
C ILE A 150 -17.09 0.64 -6.87
N GLY A 151 -17.90 1.54 -6.33
CA GLY A 151 -18.55 2.61 -7.09
C GLY A 151 -19.30 2.09 -8.33
N ASP A 152 -18.95 2.56 -9.54
CA ASP A 152 -19.59 2.19 -10.80
C ASP A 152 -19.13 0.82 -11.36
N CYS A 153 -18.18 0.17 -10.70
CA CYS A 153 -17.57 -1.11 -11.10
C CYS A 153 -16.90 -1.12 -12.49
N ARG A 154 -16.52 0.04 -13.03
CA ARG A 154 -16.00 0.16 -14.41
C ARG A 154 -14.86 1.16 -14.57
N SER A 155 -14.95 2.28 -13.88
CA SER A 155 -14.04 3.41 -14.08
C SER A 155 -12.87 3.38 -13.11
N PRO A 156 -11.64 3.70 -13.54
CA PRO A 156 -10.55 3.93 -12.62
C PRO A 156 -10.97 4.92 -11.53
N THR A 157 -10.74 4.56 -10.28
CA THR A 157 -11.25 5.31 -9.13
C THR A 157 -10.12 5.69 -8.19
N LEU A 158 -10.05 6.98 -7.83
CA LEU A 158 -9.10 7.52 -6.87
C LEU A 158 -9.82 7.76 -5.53
N MET A 159 -9.29 7.15 -4.48
CA MET A 159 -9.64 7.44 -3.09
C MET A 159 -8.69 8.50 -2.57
N LEU A 160 -9.19 9.70 -2.31
CA LEU A 160 -8.43 10.84 -1.83
C LEU A 160 -8.85 11.18 -0.40
N GLY A 161 -7.87 11.49 0.47
CA GLY A 161 -8.16 11.83 1.85
C GLY A 161 -7.10 12.71 2.49
N PHE A 162 -7.52 13.55 3.42
CA PHE A 162 -6.68 14.40 4.26
C PHE A 162 -7.05 14.24 5.73
N GLU A 163 -6.07 14.29 6.60
CA GLU A 163 -6.25 14.25 8.05
C GLU A 163 -5.33 15.29 8.74
N SER A 164 -5.82 15.87 9.83
CA SER A 164 -5.03 16.72 10.73
C SER A 164 -5.44 16.52 12.17
N ALA A 165 -4.49 16.63 13.09
CA ALA A 165 -4.76 16.68 14.52
C ALA A 165 -5.07 18.11 15.02
N ASP A 166 -4.66 19.12 14.25
CA ASP A 166 -4.57 20.52 14.67
C ASP A 166 -5.60 21.43 13.97
N HIS A 167 -5.73 21.33 12.65
CA HIS A 167 -6.52 22.26 11.84
C HIS A 167 -7.47 21.57 10.88
N VAL A 168 -8.45 22.32 10.38
CA VAL A 168 -9.41 21.90 9.37
C VAL A 168 -8.71 21.69 8.04
N VAL A 169 -8.97 20.55 7.39
CA VAL A 169 -8.30 20.11 6.14
C VAL A 169 -9.07 20.47 4.87
N ARG A 170 -10.16 21.24 4.97
CA ARG A 170 -11.01 21.59 3.85
C ARG A 170 -10.27 22.31 2.73
N HIS A 171 -9.41 23.27 3.06
CA HIS A 171 -8.65 24.00 2.03
C HIS A 171 -7.72 23.09 1.22
N SER A 172 -7.06 22.13 1.88
CA SER A 172 -6.22 21.13 1.18
C SER A 172 -7.06 20.25 0.26
N MET A 173 -8.25 19.82 0.72
CA MET A 173 -9.16 19.04 -0.09
C MET A 173 -9.69 19.84 -1.29
N LEU A 174 -10.11 21.08 -1.11
CA LEU A 174 -10.58 21.92 -2.22
C LEU A 174 -9.49 22.13 -3.28
N ARG A 175 -8.27 22.43 -2.86
CA ARG A 175 -7.14 22.57 -3.81
C ARG A 175 -6.86 21.26 -4.55
N ALA A 176 -6.92 20.14 -3.85
CA ALA A 176 -6.77 18.82 -4.49
C ALA A 176 -7.88 18.53 -5.49
N LEU A 177 -9.13 18.91 -5.19
CA LEU A 177 -10.26 18.75 -6.12
C LEU A 177 -10.17 19.65 -7.35
N GLU A 178 -9.56 20.84 -7.25
CA GLU A 178 -9.21 21.66 -8.41
C GLU A 178 -8.24 20.92 -9.36
N ILE A 179 -7.17 20.32 -8.81
CA ILE A 179 -6.23 19.49 -9.58
C ILE A 179 -6.97 18.31 -10.24
N VAL A 180 -7.87 17.67 -9.49
CA VAL A 180 -8.71 16.58 -10.00
C VAL A 180 -9.54 17.03 -11.20
N ALA A 181 -10.19 18.19 -11.12
CA ALA A 181 -11.00 18.74 -12.19
C ALA A 181 -10.15 19.09 -13.43
N GLU A 182 -8.96 19.66 -13.26
CA GLU A 182 -7.99 19.95 -14.33
C GLU A 182 -7.62 18.69 -15.14
N HIS A 183 -7.67 17.51 -14.50
CA HIS A 183 -7.36 16.21 -15.13
C HIS A 183 -8.62 15.41 -15.54
N GLY A 184 -9.81 16.05 -15.47
CA GLY A 184 -11.08 15.44 -15.88
C GLY A 184 -11.60 14.35 -14.97
N GLY A 185 -11.26 14.41 -13.68
CA GLY A 185 -11.85 13.57 -12.63
C GLY A 185 -13.26 14.07 -12.28
N VAL A 186 -14.16 13.13 -12.01
CA VAL A 186 -15.54 13.39 -11.60
C VAL A 186 -15.74 12.92 -10.17
N TYR A 187 -16.29 13.76 -9.32
CA TYR A 187 -16.57 13.49 -7.91
C TYR A 187 -17.92 14.06 -7.50
N ASP A 188 -18.48 13.54 -6.40
CA ASP A 188 -19.73 14.05 -5.82
C ASP A 188 -19.49 15.42 -5.16
N GLU A 189 -20.45 16.35 -5.31
CA GLU A 189 -20.39 17.69 -4.69
C GLU A 189 -20.33 17.65 -3.16
N THR A 190 -20.75 16.55 -2.54
CA THR A 190 -20.56 16.30 -1.09
C THR A 190 -19.13 15.95 -0.71
N ALA A 191 -18.26 15.72 -1.70
CA ALA A 191 -16.84 15.48 -1.49
C ALA A 191 -16.18 16.71 -0.85
N GLY A 192 -15.53 16.50 0.29
CA GLY A 192 -14.88 17.58 1.04
C GLY A 192 -15.74 18.18 2.15
N GLY A 193 -16.99 17.76 2.32
CA GLY A 193 -17.81 18.10 3.50
C GLY A 193 -17.38 17.31 4.72
N GLY A 194 -16.93 18.01 5.78
CA GLY A 194 -16.46 17.39 7.03
C GLY A 194 -15.73 18.38 7.91
N ASP A 195 -16.25 19.62 8.03
CA ASP A 195 -15.65 20.67 8.86
C ASP A 195 -15.91 20.49 10.37
N ASP A 196 -16.77 19.56 10.76
CA ASP A 196 -17.29 19.42 12.12
C ASP A 196 -16.57 18.35 12.98
N GLY A 197 -15.43 17.82 12.50
CA GLY A 197 -14.74 16.72 13.18
C GLY A 197 -15.51 15.39 13.15
N SER A 198 -16.66 15.33 12.45
CA SER A 198 -17.43 14.11 12.35
C SER A 198 -16.74 13.11 11.42
N ALA A 199 -16.50 11.93 11.94
CA ALA A 199 -15.91 10.82 11.20
C ALA A 199 -16.85 10.24 10.10
N THR A 200 -18.02 10.85 9.89
CA THR A 200 -19.08 10.32 9.03
C THR A 200 -18.76 10.45 7.54
N GLY A 201 -18.18 11.56 7.10
CA GLY A 201 -17.84 11.76 5.68
C GLY A 201 -16.74 10.81 5.16
N ALA A 202 -15.80 10.40 6.02
CA ALA A 202 -14.72 9.47 5.66
C ALA A 202 -15.15 7.98 5.65
N ARG A 203 -16.39 7.69 6.00
CA ARG A 203 -16.92 6.30 6.13
C ARG A 203 -18.01 5.97 5.12
N SER A 204 -18.49 6.93 4.33
CA SER A 204 -19.56 6.75 3.34
C SER A 204 -19.01 6.65 1.92
N GLY A 205 -19.79 6.08 1.02
CA GLY A 205 -19.46 5.93 -0.41
C GLY A 205 -18.28 4.99 -0.68
N ALA A 206 -17.73 5.06 -1.88
CA ALA A 206 -16.69 4.18 -2.38
C ALA A 206 -15.42 4.14 -1.50
N ALA A 207 -15.08 5.24 -0.81
CA ALA A 207 -13.95 5.27 0.13
C ALA A 207 -14.20 4.42 1.38
N GLY A 208 -15.44 4.39 1.89
CA GLY A 208 -15.85 3.52 2.99
C GLY A 208 -15.89 2.07 2.57
N GLU A 209 -16.49 1.77 1.42
CA GLU A 209 -16.55 0.43 0.82
C GLU A 209 -15.16 -0.16 0.60
N TRP A 210 -14.24 0.64 0.06
CA TRP A 210 -12.85 0.22 -0.12
C TRP A 210 -12.16 -0.10 1.20
N ARG A 211 -12.31 0.76 2.22
CA ARG A 211 -11.67 0.51 3.51
C ARG A 211 -12.14 -0.80 4.14
N ASP A 212 -13.43 -1.07 4.10
CA ASP A 212 -14.01 -2.29 4.65
C ASP A 212 -13.56 -3.51 3.83
N THR A 213 -13.45 -3.38 2.52
CA THR A 213 -12.89 -4.39 1.62
C THR A 213 -11.42 -4.64 1.90
N PHE A 214 -10.62 -3.57 2.06
CA PHE A 214 -9.19 -3.67 2.34
C PHE A 214 -8.88 -4.46 3.63
N ILE A 215 -9.66 -4.22 4.69
CA ILE A 215 -9.52 -4.94 5.96
C ILE A 215 -9.89 -6.42 5.81
N ARG A 216 -10.83 -6.75 4.91
CA ARG A 216 -11.32 -8.13 4.69
C ARG A 216 -10.50 -8.93 3.67
N MET A 217 -9.69 -8.27 2.84
CA MET A 217 -8.90 -8.94 1.79
C MET A 217 -8.09 -10.15 2.28
N PRO A 218 -7.35 -10.10 3.40
CA PRO A 218 -6.59 -11.25 3.87
C PRO A 218 -7.44 -12.49 4.11
N TYR A 219 -8.72 -12.31 4.49
CA TYR A 219 -9.64 -13.40 4.77
C TYR A 219 -10.33 -14.00 3.53
N LEU A 220 -10.20 -13.35 2.36
CA LEU A 220 -10.78 -13.84 1.10
C LEU A 220 -9.87 -14.85 0.40
N ARG A 221 -8.57 -14.81 0.66
CA ARG A 221 -7.58 -15.64 -0.01
C ARG A 221 -7.84 -17.14 0.26
N ASP A 222 -7.92 -17.54 1.52
CA ASP A 222 -8.03 -18.94 1.90
C ASP A 222 -9.28 -19.63 1.32
N PRO A 223 -10.49 -19.05 1.39
CA PRO A 223 -11.66 -19.62 0.74
C PRO A 223 -11.52 -19.76 -0.79
N MET A 224 -10.80 -18.88 -1.45
CA MET A 224 -10.55 -18.93 -2.89
C MET A 224 -9.57 -20.07 -3.24
N LEU A 225 -8.46 -20.16 -2.50
CA LEU A 225 -7.49 -21.25 -2.64
C LEU A 225 -8.17 -22.61 -2.37
N GLY A 226 -9.01 -22.70 -1.33
CA GLY A 226 -9.78 -23.89 -1.02
C GLY A 226 -10.76 -24.33 -2.11
N ARG A 227 -11.10 -23.43 -3.06
CA ARG A 227 -11.90 -23.72 -4.25
C ARG A 227 -11.05 -24.02 -5.50
N GLY A 228 -9.73 -24.13 -5.34
CA GLY A 228 -8.81 -24.43 -6.43
C GLY A 228 -8.42 -23.21 -7.29
N ALA A 229 -8.65 -21.99 -6.82
CA ALA A 229 -8.13 -20.81 -7.49
C ALA A 229 -6.62 -20.63 -7.17
N ILE A 230 -5.88 -20.07 -8.13
CA ILE A 230 -4.56 -19.48 -7.90
C ILE A 230 -4.81 -17.98 -7.71
N LEU A 231 -4.47 -17.44 -6.54
CA LEU A 231 -4.65 -16.04 -6.21
C LEU A 231 -3.43 -15.54 -5.44
N ASP A 232 -2.76 -14.54 -5.97
CA ASP A 232 -1.65 -13.89 -5.28
C ASP A 232 -1.45 -12.45 -5.75
N THR A 233 -0.48 -11.80 -5.12
CA THR A 233 -0.14 -10.40 -5.35
C THR A 233 1.36 -10.24 -5.51
N PHE A 234 1.75 -9.16 -6.14
CA PHE A 234 3.12 -8.63 -6.13
C PHE A 234 3.05 -7.11 -6.18
N GLU A 235 4.07 -6.48 -5.64
CA GLU A 235 4.10 -5.03 -5.56
C GLU A 235 5.50 -4.50 -5.84
N THR A 236 5.57 -3.25 -6.27
CA THR A 236 6.81 -2.65 -6.74
C THR A 236 6.76 -1.14 -6.58
N ALA A 237 7.82 -0.47 -6.97
CA ALA A 237 7.85 0.97 -7.19
C ALA A 237 8.54 1.28 -8.51
N VAL A 238 8.06 2.32 -9.19
CA VAL A 238 8.56 2.76 -10.49
C VAL A 238 8.42 4.27 -10.62
N THR A 239 9.34 4.91 -11.31
CA THR A 239 9.32 6.36 -11.57
C THR A 239 8.23 6.74 -12.59
N TRP A 240 7.73 7.98 -12.53
CA TRP A 240 6.63 8.43 -13.37
C TRP A 240 6.94 8.38 -14.87
N ASP A 241 8.19 8.60 -15.26
CA ASP A 241 8.62 8.57 -16.67
C ASP A 241 8.52 7.18 -17.30
N LYS A 242 8.56 6.11 -16.49
CA LYS A 242 8.45 4.73 -16.94
C LYS A 242 7.06 4.14 -16.73
N PHE A 243 6.20 4.79 -15.93
CA PHE A 243 4.99 4.19 -15.39
C PHE A 243 4.05 3.63 -16.48
N ASP A 244 3.76 4.39 -17.52
CA ASP A 244 2.76 3.98 -18.54
C ASP A 244 3.19 2.71 -19.28
N ALA A 245 4.44 2.66 -19.73
CA ALA A 245 5.01 1.47 -20.38
C ALA A 245 5.13 0.29 -19.42
N PHE A 246 5.52 0.57 -18.17
CA PHE A 246 5.60 -0.40 -17.10
C PHE A 246 4.24 -1.04 -16.80
N TYR A 247 3.20 -0.24 -16.56
CA TYR A 247 1.86 -0.72 -16.25
C TYR A 247 1.30 -1.61 -17.36
N ALA A 248 1.38 -1.17 -18.60
CA ALA A 248 0.92 -1.94 -19.76
C ALA A 248 1.72 -3.26 -19.91
N GLY A 249 3.05 -3.18 -19.88
CA GLY A 249 3.92 -4.33 -20.05
C GLY A 249 3.75 -5.38 -18.95
N VAL A 250 3.58 -4.96 -17.69
CA VAL A 250 3.31 -5.89 -16.57
C VAL A 250 1.96 -6.57 -16.75
N LYS A 251 0.88 -5.84 -17.02
CA LYS A 251 -0.45 -6.46 -17.20
C LYS A 251 -0.47 -7.46 -18.35
N ASP A 252 0.04 -7.10 -19.51
CA ASP A 252 0.09 -7.97 -20.69
C ASP A 252 0.97 -9.19 -20.45
N GLY A 253 2.13 -9.00 -19.84
CA GLY A 253 3.07 -10.06 -19.52
C GLY A 253 2.51 -11.06 -18.52
N ILE A 254 1.82 -10.59 -17.47
CA ILE A 254 1.19 -11.47 -16.48
C ILE A 254 -0.01 -12.22 -17.05
N HIS A 255 -0.86 -11.57 -17.85
CA HIS A 255 -1.92 -12.29 -18.58
C HIS A 255 -1.34 -13.39 -19.47
N SER A 256 -0.22 -13.14 -20.15
CA SER A 256 0.48 -14.12 -20.97
C SER A 256 1.06 -15.25 -20.11
N ALA A 257 1.65 -14.95 -18.96
CA ALA A 257 2.19 -15.96 -18.04
C ALA A 257 1.08 -16.85 -17.46
N ILE A 258 -0.04 -16.27 -17.04
CA ILE A 258 -1.20 -17.03 -16.55
C ILE A 258 -1.69 -17.99 -17.64
N ARG A 259 -1.85 -17.50 -18.87
CA ARG A 259 -2.33 -18.34 -19.99
C ARG A 259 -1.39 -19.49 -20.30
N ARG A 260 -0.06 -19.28 -20.26
CA ARG A 260 0.93 -20.35 -20.45
C ARG A 260 0.86 -21.37 -19.32
N ALA A 261 0.80 -20.93 -18.07
CA ALA A 261 0.86 -21.79 -16.90
C ALA A 261 -0.45 -22.58 -16.64
N THR A 262 -1.60 -22.00 -16.98
CA THR A 262 -2.91 -22.58 -16.61
C THR A 262 -3.82 -22.91 -17.79
N GLY A 263 -3.51 -22.41 -19.00
CA GLY A 263 -4.39 -22.51 -20.17
C GLY A 263 -5.64 -21.60 -20.10
N SER A 264 -5.79 -20.78 -19.03
CA SER A 264 -6.93 -19.89 -18.86
C SER A 264 -6.51 -18.41 -18.94
N PRO A 265 -7.43 -17.49 -19.25
CA PRO A 265 -7.07 -16.06 -19.40
C PRO A 265 -6.65 -15.41 -18.08
N GLY A 266 -7.18 -15.86 -16.95
CA GLY A 266 -6.95 -15.25 -15.65
C GLY A 266 -7.41 -13.81 -15.54
N MET A 267 -7.01 -13.16 -14.46
CA MET A 267 -7.33 -11.78 -14.12
C MET A 267 -6.07 -11.09 -13.59
N VAL A 268 -5.87 -9.83 -13.96
CA VAL A 268 -4.80 -8.99 -13.42
C VAL A 268 -5.36 -7.60 -13.15
N SER A 269 -5.31 -7.14 -11.92
CA SER A 269 -5.70 -5.79 -11.53
C SER A 269 -4.56 -5.04 -10.86
N CYS A 270 -4.68 -3.72 -10.77
CA CYS A 270 -3.66 -2.86 -10.17
C CYS A 270 -4.28 -1.77 -9.32
N ARG A 271 -3.65 -1.52 -8.16
CA ARG A 271 -3.90 -0.33 -7.33
C ARG A 271 -2.60 0.34 -6.93
N PHE A 272 -2.63 1.64 -6.69
CA PHE A 272 -1.52 2.34 -6.06
C PHE A 272 -1.66 2.24 -4.55
N THR A 273 -0.61 1.77 -3.87
CA THR A 273 -0.56 1.74 -2.40
C THR A 273 0.04 3.02 -1.85
N HIS A 274 1.08 3.53 -2.49
CA HIS A 274 1.79 4.73 -2.12
C HIS A 274 2.11 5.56 -3.36
N VAL A 275 2.25 6.87 -3.16
CA VAL A 275 2.60 7.81 -4.23
C VAL A 275 3.69 8.77 -3.74
N TYR A 276 4.64 9.05 -4.61
CA TYR A 276 5.81 9.88 -4.35
C TYR A 276 5.91 10.96 -5.42
N ALA A 277 6.66 12.02 -5.14
CA ALA A 277 6.89 13.07 -6.12
C ALA A 277 7.57 12.54 -7.41
N ASP A 278 8.39 11.51 -7.28
CA ASP A 278 9.18 10.89 -8.36
C ASP A 278 8.58 9.60 -8.94
N GLY A 279 7.56 9.00 -8.29
CA GLY A 279 7.00 7.75 -8.79
C GLY A 279 5.79 7.25 -7.99
N ALA A 280 5.33 6.06 -8.34
CA ALA A 280 4.25 5.35 -7.65
C ALA A 280 4.66 3.95 -7.23
N ALA A 281 3.96 3.41 -6.24
CA ALA A 281 4.04 2.02 -5.83
C ALA A 281 2.79 1.26 -6.30
N PRO A 282 2.81 0.71 -7.53
CA PRO A 282 1.74 -0.13 -8.02
C PRO A 282 1.77 -1.50 -7.34
N TYR A 283 0.59 -1.96 -6.97
CA TYR A 283 0.31 -3.24 -6.34
C TYR A 283 -0.60 -4.04 -7.27
N PHE A 284 -0.11 -5.15 -7.77
CA PHE A 284 -0.84 -6.00 -8.69
C PHE A 284 -1.45 -7.19 -7.95
N THR A 285 -2.67 -7.53 -8.32
CA THR A 285 -3.34 -8.77 -7.91
C THR A 285 -3.59 -9.60 -9.14
N PHE A 286 -3.25 -10.88 -9.11
CA PHE A 286 -3.61 -11.80 -10.17
C PHE A 286 -4.41 -12.98 -9.62
N ALA A 287 -5.32 -13.48 -10.45
CA ALA A 287 -6.08 -14.68 -10.16
C ALA A 287 -6.24 -15.54 -11.42
N ALA A 288 -6.21 -16.84 -11.22
CA ALA A 288 -6.42 -17.81 -12.27
C ALA A 288 -7.18 -19.04 -11.73
N LEU A 289 -7.73 -19.84 -12.62
CA LEU A 289 -8.21 -21.16 -12.27
C LEU A 289 -7.00 -22.08 -12.08
N GLY A 290 -6.98 -22.82 -11.00
CA GLY A 290 -6.02 -23.88 -10.76
C GLY A 290 -6.32 -25.12 -11.62
N SER A 291 -5.69 -26.23 -11.29
CA SER A 291 -5.89 -27.48 -12.01
C SER A 291 -7.35 -27.94 -11.97
N ALA A 292 -7.92 -28.23 -13.13
CA ALA A 292 -9.29 -28.77 -13.25
C ALA A 292 -9.46 -30.13 -12.54
N LYS A 293 -8.37 -30.84 -12.26
CA LYS A 293 -8.34 -32.10 -11.53
C LYS A 293 -8.09 -31.93 -10.04
N ALA A 294 -8.12 -30.70 -9.52
CA ALA A 294 -7.73 -30.36 -8.16
C ALA A 294 -6.30 -30.85 -7.79
N ASP A 295 -5.41 -30.92 -8.79
CA ASP A 295 -4.01 -31.28 -8.60
C ASP A 295 -3.28 -30.08 -7.98
N LEU A 296 -2.89 -30.24 -6.71
CA LEU A 296 -2.24 -29.18 -5.95
C LEU A 296 -0.82 -28.91 -6.48
N ASP A 297 -0.07 -29.93 -6.87
CA ASP A 297 1.29 -29.80 -7.37
C ASP A 297 1.31 -29.04 -8.69
N GLN A 298 0.35 -29.32 -9.57
CA GLN A 298 0.20 -28.57 -10.83
C GLN A 298 -0.19 -27.11 -10.56
N SER A 299 -1.07 -26.86 -9.60
CA SER A 299 -1.46 -25.49 -9.22
C SER A 299 -0.31 -24.71 -8.61
N LEU A 300 0.49 -25.38 -7.77
CA LEU A 300 1.69 -24.79 -7.17
C LEU A 300 2.76 -24.49 -8.24
N HIS A 301 2.97 -25.41 -9.17
CA HIS A 301 3.89 -25.17 -10.28
C HIS A 301 3.48 -23.96 -11.13
N ALA A 302 2.20 -23.87 -11.48
CA ALA A 302 1.66 -22.73 -12.22
C ALA A 302 1.82 -21.42 -11.44
N TRP A 303 1.56 -21.42 -10.13
CA TRP A 303 1.80 -20.26 -9.28
C TRP A 303 3.27 -19.83 -9.28
N CYS A 304 4.21 -20.75 -9.13
CA CYS A 304 5.66 -20.47 -9.20
C CYS A 304 6.07 -19.87 -10.55
N GLU A 305 5.52 -20.37 -11.65
CA GLU A 305 5.83 -19.84 -13.00
C GLU A 305 5.30 -18.41 -13.17
N ILE A 306 4.07 -18.13 -12.69
CA ILE A 306 3.49 -16.78 -12.76
C ILE A 306 4.30 -15.82 -11.89
N LYS A 307 4.65 -16.19 -10.66
CA LYS A 307 5.45 -15.35 -9.75
C LYS A 307 6.84 -15.04 -10.31
N ARG A 308 7.51 -16.03 -10.88
CA ARG A 308 8.81 -15.82 -11.55
C ARG A 308 8.69 -14.84 -12.70
N ALA A 309 7.69 -15.03 -13.57
CA ALA A 309 7.43 -14.11 -14.66
C ALA A 309 7.13 -12.71 -14.19
N ALA A 310 6.39 -12.55 -13.07
CA ALA A 310 6.12 -11.25 -12.46
C ALA A 310 7.40 -10.55 -12.04
N ASN A 311 8.28 -11.23 -11.31
CA ASN A 311 9.55 -10.68 -10.86
C ASN A 311 10.47 -10.28 -12.03
N GLU A 312 10.58 -11.15 -13.03
CA GLU A 312 11.38 -10.87 -14.23
C GLU A 312 10.86 -9.64 -15.01
N LEU A 313 9.54 -9.55 -15.19
CA LEU A 313 8.89 -8.41 -15.86
C LEU A 313 9.11 -7.11 -15.09
N VAL A 314 8.85 -7.12 -13.78
CA VAL A 314 9.02 -5.94 -12.93
C VAL A 314 10.45 -5.40 -13.03
N ILE A 315 11.46 -6.26 -12.91
CA ILE A 315 12.86 -5.84 -12.98
C ILE A 315 13.23 -5.38 -14.40
N SER A 316 12.85 -6.13 -15.44
CA SER A 316 13.19 -5.80 -16.84
C SER A 316 12.58 -4.47 -17.30
N LEU A 317 11.42 -4.10 -16.75
CA LEU A 317 10.73 -2.84 -17.03
C LEU A 317 11.15 -1.69 -16.10
N GLY A 318 12.10 -1.91 -15.20
CA GLY A 318 12.75 -0.89 -14.37
C GLY A 318 12.04 -0.60 -13.06
N GLY A 319 11.20 -1.52 -12.57
CA GLY A 319 10.66 -1.51 -11.21
C GLY A 319 11.60 -2.16 -10.20
N THR A 320 11.25 -2.10 -8.92
CA THR A 320 11.94 -2.84 -7.85
C THR A 320 11.25 -4.18 -7.58
N SER A 321 12.01 -5.19 -7.14
CA SER A 321 11.46 -6.52 -6.81
C SER A 321 10.41 -6.47 -5.69
N THR A 322 10.53 -5.52 -4.78
CA THR A 322 9.53 -5.24 -3.74
C THR A 322 9.65 -3.79 -3.29
N HIS A 323 8.53 -3.22 -2.84
CA HIS A 323 8.46 -1.89 -2.24
C HIS A 323 8.26 -1.98 -0.72
N HIS A 324 7.41 -2.89 -0.23
CA HIS A 324 7.05 -2.98 1.20
C HIS A 324 6.67 -4.38 1.71
N HIS A 325 6.72 -5.43 0.87
CA HIS A 325 6.40 -6.81 1.28
C HIS A 325 7.62 -7.60 1.78
N ALA A 326 8.81 -7.03 1.66
CA ALA A 326 10.09 -7.73 1.84
C ALA A 326 10.44 -8.67 0.67
N VAL A 327 11.68 -9.11 0.62
CA VAL A 327 12.16 -10.04 -0.43
C VAL A 327 11.74 -11.46 -0.11
N GLY A 328 11.88 -11.88 1.16
CA GLY A 328 11.49 -13.23 1.58
C GLY A 328 12.32 -14.32 0.93
N ARG A 329 11.63 -15.38 0.51
CA ARG A 329 12.19 -16.55 -0.19
C ARG A 329 11.54 -16.79 -1.56
N ASP A 330 10.61 -15.94 -1.97
CA ASP A 330 9.82 -16.11 -3.19
C ASP A 330 10.49 -15.49 -4.42
#